data_5e19f7557112070f2bbb3a8b9d95eb81
#
_entry.id   5e19f7557112070f2bbb3a8b9d95eb81
#
_cell.length_a   1.000
_cell.length_b   1.000
_cell.length_c   1.000
_cell.angle_alpha   90.00
_cell.angle_beta   90.00
_cell.angle_gamma   90.00
#
_symmetry.space_group_name_H-M   'P 1'
#
loop_
_entity.id
_entity.type
_entity.pdbx_description
1 polymer ?
#
loop_
_entity_poly.entity_id
_entity_poly.type
_entity_poly.pdbx_seq_one_letter_code
_entity_poly.pdbx_strand_id
1 'polypeptide(L)'
;MSTVVSVNISKAKGVPKESVEKVTAIKNYGLFGDAHAFKNSHRQISFLDFDEIMDFKNDLSFGSFAENITVSGLCNETIFLGSIIKIGNAIVKVTQIGKTCHNECNIKKLLGSCIMPKKGIFGVILKGGLIKPNMVIEVINGKDFYNR
;
A
#
# COMPACT_ATOMS: atom_id res chain seq x y z
N MET A 1 -1.06 17.51 -0.43
CA MET A 1 0.01 16.72 0.24
C MET A 1 -0.54 15.37 0.65
N SER A 2 0.22 14.32 0.42
CA SER A 2 -0.22 12.96 0.75
C SER A 2 0.23 12.57 2.15
N THR A 3 -0.63 11.88 2.87
CA THR A 3 -0.33 11.44 4.24
C THR A 3 -0.78 10.00 4.46
N VAL A 4 -0.15 9.32 5.41
CA VAL A 4 -0.56 8.00 5.88
C VAL A 4 -1.78 8.17 6.78
N VAL A 5 -2.88 7.50 6.45
CA VAL A 5 -4.10 7.49 7.27
C VAL A 5 -4.07 6.32 8.24
N SER A 6 -3.69 5.14 7.76
CA SER A 6 -3.69 3.92 8.57
C SER A 6 -2.63 2.96 8.06
N VAL A 7 -2.07 2.16 8.96
CA VAL A 7 -1.14 1.07 8.62
C VAL A 7 -1.76 -0.25 9.06
N ASN A 8 -1.77 -1.23 8.16
CA ASN A 8 -2.57 -2.43 8.32
C ASN A 8 -1.76 -3.68 7.95
N ILE A 9 -1.91 -4.72 8.75
CA ILE A 9 -1.25 -6.01 8.50
C ILE A 9 -2.22 -7.17 8.74
N SER A 10 -1.91 -8.32 8.18
CA SER A 10 -2.64 -9.56 8.41
C SER A 10 -1.69 -10.74 8.38
N LYS A 11 -2.06 -11.82 9.06
CA LYS A 11 -1.27 -13.07 9.06
C LYS A 11 -1.57 -13.95 7.85
N ALA A 12 -2.66 -13.69 7.14
CA ALA A 12 -3.08 -14.49 5.99
C ALA A 12 -3.32 -13.59 4.78
N LYS A 13 -3.15 -14.13 3.58
CA LYS A 13 -3.47 -13.48 2.31
C LYS A 13 -4.96 -13.61 2.01
N GLY A 14 -5.51 -12.66 1.24
CA GLY A 14 -6.90 -12.71 0.77
C GLY A 14 -7.94 -12.41 1.84
N VAL A 15 -7.53 -11.86 2.96
CA VAL A 15 -8.43 -11.46 4.06
C VAL A 15 -8.23 -9.98 4.36
N PRO A 16 -9.20 -9.30 4.97
CA PRO A 16 -9.02 -7.93 5.43
C PRO A 16 -7.84 -7.85 6.41
N LYS A 17 -7.13 -6.73 6.36
CA LYS A 17 -6.03 -6.44 7.28
C LYS A 17 -6.53 -5.62 8.46
N GLU A 18 -5.84 -5.73 9.58
CA GLU A 18 -6.17 -4.99 10.79
C GLU A 18 -5.23 -3.81 10.96
N SER A 19 -5.78 -2.67 11.37
CA SER A 19 -4.99 -1.47 11.65
C SER A 19 -4.17 -1.66 12.91
N VAL A 20 -2.91 -1.20 12.86
CA VAL A 20 -1.99 -1.21 13.98
C VAL A 20 -1.40 0.19 14.18
N GLU A 21 -0.75 0.43 15.31
CA GLU A 21 -0.21 1.75 15.63
C GLU A 21 0.97 2.15 14.75
N LYS A 22 1.78 1.17 14.38
CA LYS A 22 2.98 1.38 13.57
C LYS A 22 3.42 0.08 12.94
N VAL A 23 4.18 0.17 11.86
CA VAL A 23 4.78 -0.98 11.20
C VAL A 23 6.23 -0.67 10.85
N THR A 24 7.04 -1.72 10.74
CA THR A 24 8.43 -1.59 10.28
C THR A 24 8.54 -2.16 8.88
N ALA A 25 8.94 -1.31 7.94
CA ALA A 25 9.24 -1.73 6.57
C ALA A 25 10.67 -2.30 6.54
N ILE A 26 10.82 -3.46 5.89
CA ILE A 26 12.10 -4.17 5.80
C ILE A 26 12.50 -4.27 4.33
N LYS A 27 13.74 -3.83 4.03
CA LYS A 27 14.29 -3.82 2.68
C LYS A 27 14.12 -5.18 2.00
N ASN A 28 13.62 -5.15 0.77
CA ASN A 28 13.39 -6.31 -0.09
C ASN A 28 12.60 -7.43 0.60
N TYR A 29 11.65 -7.06 1.46
CA TYR A 29 10.82 -8.04 2.17
C TYR A 29 9.37 -7.58 2.25
N GLY A 30 9.09 -6.52 2.99
CA GLY A 30 7.74 -6.01 3.23
C GLY A 30 7.60 -5.45 4.62
N LEU A 31 6.39 -5.44 5.14
CA LEU A 31 6.12 -5.02 6.51
C LEU A 31 6.28 -6.19 7.46
N PHE A 32 7.03 -5.98 8.53
CA PHE A 32 7.24 -7.03 9.55
C PHE A 32 5.89 -7.50 10.09
N GLY A 33 5.68 -8.82 10.07
CA GLY A 33 4.45 -9.44 10.55
C GLY A 33 3.32 -9.53 9.54
N ASP A 34 3.50 -9.06 8.31
CA ASP A 34 2.46 -9.09 7.29
C ASP A 34 2.60 -10.28 6.35
N ALA A 35 1.44 -10.85 5.94
CA ALA A 35 1.39 -12.04 5.08
C ALA A 35 1.95 -11.81 3.68
N HIS A 36 1.89 -10.57 3.16
CA HIS A 36 2.41 -10.24 1.83
C HIS A 36 3.91 -9.94 1.83
N ALA A 37 4.55 -9.90 3.01
CA ALA A 37 5.99 -9.74 3.11
C ALA A 37 6.68 -10.99 2.59
N PHE A 38 7.44 -10.83 1.51
CA PHE A 38 8.14 -11.95 0.87
C PHE A 38 9.32 -11.43 0.07
N LYS A 39 10.49 -12.00 0.36
CA LYS A 39 11.74 -11.61 -0.30
C LYS A 39 11.62 -11.79 -1.82
N ASN A 40 12.06 -10.80 -2.57
CA ASN A 40 12.07 -10.76 -4.04
C ASN A 40 10.67 -10.74 -4.69
N SER A 41 9.59 -10.63 -3.91
CA SER A 41 8.27 -10.37 -4.49
C SER A 41 8.22 -8.95 -5.03
N HIS A 42 7.45 -8.74 -6.10
CA HIS A 42 7.17 -7.39 -6.62
C HIS A 42 5.97 -6.73 -5.94
N ARG A 43 5.33 -7.42 -4.99
CA ARG A 43 4.19 -6.93 -4.22
C ARG A 43 4.44 -7.08 -2.72
N GLN A 44 5.51 -6.44 -2.24
CA GLN A 44 5.91 -6.51 -0.84
C GLN A 44 5.07 -5.59 0.06
N ILE A 45 4.55 -4.51 -0.51
CA ILE A 45 3.73 -3.52 0.20
C ILE A 45 2.67 -3.00 -0.75
N SER A 46 1.50 -2.67 -0.22
CA SER A 46 0.40 -2.13 -1.01
C SER A 46 -0.16 -0.85 -0.40
N PHE A 47 -0.66 0.02 -1.27
CA PHE A 47 -1.24 1.30 -0.93
C PHE A 47 -2.63 1.42 -1.55
N LEU A 48 -3.55 2.05 -0.84
CA LEU A 48 -4.86 2.38 -1.38
C LEU A 48 -5.28 3.74 -0.83
N ASP A 49 -5.76 4.61 -1.72
CA ASP A 49 -6.19 5.94 -1.35
C ASP A 49 -7.51 5.88 -0.57
N PHE A 50 -7.56 6.60 0.54
CA PHE A 50 -8.75 6.69 1.40
C PHE A 50 -9.96 7.21 0.62
N ASP A 51 -9.77 8.20 -0.25
CA ASP A 51 -10.86 8.77 -1.04
C ASP A 51 -11.45 7.74 -1.99
N GLU A 52 -10.62 6.86 -2.57
CA GLU A 52 -11.09 5.78 -3.42
C GLU A 52 -11.92 4.74 -2.63
N ILE A 53 -11.53 4.48 -1.38
CA ILE A 53 -12.29 3.58 -0.51
C ILE A 53 -13.65 4.19 -0.19
N MET A 54 -13.71 5.46 0.14
CA MET A 54 -14.94 6.16 0.50
C MET A 54 -15.89 6.28 -0.69
N ASP A 55 -15.36 6.50 -1.90
CA ASP A 55 -16.15 6.54 -3.12
C ASP A 55 -16.79 5.17 -3.41
N PHE A 56 -16.08 4.10 -3.07
CA PHE A 56 -16.57 2.75 -3.28
C PHE A 56 -17.64 2.37 -2.25
N LYS A 57 -17.34 2.58 -0.96
CA LYS A 57 -18.25 2.23 0.13
C LYS A 57 -17.79 2.96 1.41
N ASN A 58 -18.67 3.76 1.99
CA ASN A 58 -18.30 4.68 3.07
C ASN A 58 -18.37 4.12 4.50
N ASP A 59 -18.72 2.84 4.67
CA ASP A 59 -18.81 2.21 5.99
C ASP A 59 -17.72 1.15 6.23
N LEU A 60 -16.69 1.11 5.38
CA LEU A 60 -15.62 0.14 5.50
C LEU A 60 -14.51 0.63 6.44
N SER A 61 -13.91 -0.34 7.14
CA SER A 61 -12.74 -0.09 7.96
C SER A 61 -11.48 -0.02 7.11
N PHE A 62 -10.46 0.68 7.59
CA PHE A 62 -9.13 0.66 6.96
C PHE A 62 -8.59 -0.78 6.95
N GLY A 63 -7.92 -1.16 5.89
CA GLY A 63 -7.43 -2.51 5.71
C GLY A 63 -8.45 -3.49 5.12
N SER A 64 -9.70 -3.05 4.91
CA SER A 64 -10.78 -3.91 4.39
C SER A 64 -10.48 -4.54 3.04
N PHE A 65 -9.69 -3.88 2.20
CA PHE A 65 -9.27 -4.40 0.89
C PHE A 65 -7.89 -5.04 0.92
N ALA A 66 -7.39 -5.37 2.11
CA ALA A 66 -6.06 -5.93 2.34
C ALA A 66 -4.92 -4.98 1.94
N GLU A 67 -5.19 -3.68 1.90
CA GLU A 67 -4.14 -2.69 1.71
C GLU A 67 -3.29 -2.56 2.97
N ASN A 68 -1.97 -2.45 2.79
CA ASN A 68 -1.06 -2.22 3.91
C ASN A 68 -1.13 -0.79 4.40
N ILE A 69 -1.07 0.16 3.48
CA ILE A 69 -1.05 1.58 3.80
C ILE A 69 -2.29 2.23 3.20
N THR A 70 -3.18 2.69 4.05
CA THR A 70 -4.29 3.54 3.63
C THR A 70 -3.77 4.97 3.62
N VAL A 71 -3.89 5.66 2.49
CA VAL A 71 -3.31 6.99 2.31
C VAL A 71 -4.37 8.00 1.92
N SER A 72 -4.08 9.28 2.12
CA SER A 72 -4.92 10.39 1.68
C SER A 72 -4.13 11.28 0.74
N GLY A 73 -4.79 11.74 -0.32
CA GLY A 73 -4.18 12.66 -1.29
C GLY A 73 -3.34 12.00 -2.37
N LEU A 74 -3.16 10.70 -2.35
CA LEU A 74 -2.32 10.00 -3.32
C LEU A 74 -2.95 10.04 -4.73
N CYS A 75 -4.27 10.08 -4.82
CA CYS A 75 -4.99 10.18 -6.10
C CYS A 75 -4.68 11.49 -6.84
N ASN A 76 -4.19 12.51 -6.17
CA ASN A 76 -3.77 13.77 -6.77
C ASN A 76 -2.32 13.77 -7.24
N GLU A 77 -1.58 12.67 -6.99
CA GLU A 77 -0.20 12.50 -7.40
C GLU A 77 -0.13 11.73 -8.71
N THR A 78 0.88 12.04 -9.51
CA THR A 78 1.17 11.26 -10.72
C THR A 78 2.07 10.08 -10.34
N ILE A 79 1.56 8.86 -10.51
CA ILE A 79 2.28 7.65 -10.13
C ILE A 79 2.41 6.74 -11.34
N PHE A 80 3.63 6.32 -11.63
CA PHE A 80 3.99 5.41 -12.71
C PHE A 80 4.69 4.18 -12.14
N LEU A 81 4.84 3.16 -12.97
CA LEU A 81 5.78 2.08 -12.67
C LEU A 81 7.17 2.68 -12.54
N GLY A 82 7.86 2.39 -11.45
CA GLY A 82 9.17 2.98 -11.14
C GLY A 82 9.12 4.25 -10.30
N SER A 83 7.96 4.84 -10.06
CA SER A 83 7.84 5.96 -9.13
C SER A 83 8.36 5.58 -7.75
N ILE A 84 8.93 6.55 -7.04
CA ILE A 84 9.45 6.36 -5.69
C ILE A 84 8.48 6.99 -4.70
N ILE A 85 8.13 6.24 -3.67
CA ILE A 85 7.31 6.72 -2.56
C ILE A 85 8.18 6.73 -1.32
N LYS A 86 8.36 7.92 -0.73
CA LYS A 86 9.17 8.09 0.47
C LYS A 86 8.27 8.41 1.66
N ILE A 87 8.41 7.64 2.73
CA ILE A 87 7.67 7.83 3.98
C ILE A 87 8.67 7.75 5.13
N GLY A 88 9.03 8.91 5.69
CA GLY A 88 10.11 8.96 6.69
C GLY A 88 11.41 8.42 6.11
N ASN A 89 11.99 7.41 6.74
CA ASN A 89 13.20 6.75 6.23
C ASN A 89 12.90 5.65 5.22
N ALA A 90 11.66 5.18 5.14
CA ALA A 90 11.29 4.11 4.23
C ALA A 90 11.19 4.63 2.79
N ILE A 91 11.71 3.85 1.86
CA ILE A 91 11.67 4.16 0.42
C ILE A 91 11.10 2.96 -0.31
N VAL A 92 10.06 3.19 -1.11
CA VAL A 92 9.35 2.17 -1.86
C VAL A 92 9.40 2.51 -3.35
N LYS A 93 9.67 1.50 -4.19
CA LYS A 93 9.59 1.64 -5.64
C LYS A 93 8.29 0.99 -6.11
N VAL A 94 7.49 1.74 -6.86
CA VAL A 94 6.24 1.22 -7.42
C VAL A 94 6.54 0.21 -8.51
N THR A 95 6.03 -1.00 -8.35
CA THR A 95 6.28 -2.12 -9.26
C THR A 95 5.02 -2.61 -9.97
N GLN A 96 3.83 -2.25 -9.46
CA GLN A 96 2.57 -2.66 -10.07
C GLN A 96 1.47 -1.67 -9.69
N ILE A 97 0.60 -1.36 -10.66
CA ILE A 97 -0.60 -0.56 -10.44
C ILE A 97 -1.77 -1.43 -10.85
N GLY A 98 -2.69 -1.66 -9.90
CA GLY A 98 -3.75 -2.64 -10.07
C GLY A 98 -3.23 -4.07 -10.05
N LYS A 99 -4.12 -5.03 -10.11
CA LYS A 99 -3.76 -6.45 -10.20
C LYS A 99 -4.87 -7.25 -10.87
N THR A 100 -4.51 -8.41 -11.45
CA THR A 100 -5.48 -9.37 -11.96
C THR A 100 -5.77 -10.41 -10.88
N CYS A 101 -7.06 -10.56 -10.56
CA CYS A 101 -7.52 -11.60 -9.64
C CYS A 101 -8.16 -12.73 -10.45
N HIS A 102 -7.54 -13.92 -10.41
CA HIS A 102 -8.04 -15.09 -11.14
C HIS A 102 -9.10 -15.85 -10.36
N ASN A 103 -9.05 -15.80 -9.03
CA ASN A 103 -9.98 -16.48 -8.15
C ASN A 103 -10.64 -15.49 -7.20
N GLU A 104 -11.87 -15.80 -6.78
CA GLU A 104 -12.56 -15.01 -5.79
C GLU A 104 -11.89 -15.17 -4.42
N CYS A 105 -11.33 -14.07 -3.88
CA CYS A 105 -10.73 -14.07 -2.56
C CYS A 105 -11.77 -13.78 -1.47
N ASN A 106 -11.40 -13.96 -0.20
CA ASN A 106 -12.30 -13.71 0.92
C ASN A 106 -12.81 -12.26 0.97
N ILE A 107 -12.00 -11.32 0.54
CA ILE A 107 -12.39 -9.91 0.49
C ILE A 107 -13.55 -9.70 -0.47
N LYS A 108 -13.46 -10.26 -1.67
CA LYS A 108 -14.53 -10.18 -2.66
C LYS A 108 -15.80 -10.87 -2.17
N LYS A 109 -15.65 -12.02 -1.50
CA LYS A 109 -16.79 -12.76 -0.91
C LYS A 109 -17.47 -11.96 0.19
N LEU A 110 -16.70 -11.30 1.07
CA LEU A 110 -17.23 -10.54 2.19
C LEU A 110 -17.85 -9.22 1.77
N LEU A 111 -17.26 -8.53 0.80
CA LEU A 111 -17.64 -7.17 0.41
C LEU A 111 -18.39 -7.10 -0.92
N GLY A 112 -18.51 -8.21 -1.64
CA GLY A 112 -19.16 -8.27 -2.94
C GLY A 112 -18.27 -7.86 -4.10
N SER A 113 -17.24 -7.03 -3.88
CA SER A 113 -16.24 -6.68 -4.87
C SER A 113 -15.00 -6.11 -4.18
N CYS A 114 -13.95 -5.88 -4.96
CA CYS A 114 -12.69 -5.34 -4.46
C CYS A 114 -12.14 -4.30 -5.44
N ILE A 115 -11.70 -3.15 -4.92
CA ILE A 115 -11.13 -2.07 -5.74
C ILE A 115 -9.62 -2.21 -5.97
N MET A 116 -8.94 -3.09 -5.24
CA MET A 116 -7.50 -3.30 -5.40
C MET A 116 -7.07 -3.67 -6.82
N PRO A 117 -7.83 -4.48 -7.59
CA PRO A 117 -7.44 -4.76 -8.96
C PRO A 117 -7.32 -3.53 -9.86
N LYS A 118 -8.07 -2.47 -9.58
CA LYS A 118 -8.03 -1.23 -10.37
C LYS A 118 -7.21 -0.13 -9.74
N LYS A 119 -7.32 0.04 -8.41
CA LYS A 119 -6.83 1.22 -7.70
C LYS A 119 -5.64 0.93 -6.80
N GLY A 120 -5.32 -0.33 -6.53
CA GLY A 120 -4.20 -0.69 -5.67
C GLY A 120 -2.85 -0.33 -6.29
N ILE A 121 -1.93 0.13 -5.44
CA ILE A 121 -0.55 0.42 -5.82
C ILE A 121 0.33 -0.53 -5.02
N PHE A 122 1.25 -1.19 -5.70
CA PHE A 122 2.14 -2.18 -5.10
C PHE A 122 3.58 -1.80 -5.34
N GLY A 123 4.44 -2.17 -4.41
CA GLY A 123 5.85 -1.86 -4.54
C GLY A 123 6.76 -2.80 -3.79
N VAL A 124 8.06 -2.55 -3.99
CA VAL A 124 9.14 -3.20 -3.26
C VAL A 124 9.81 -2.17 -2.36
N ILE A 125 10.28 -2.62 -1.21
CA ILE A 125 10.93 -1.74 -0.25
C ILE A 125 12.42 -1.67 -0.58
N LEU A 126 12.89 -0.48 -0.99
CA LEU A 126 14.29 -0.22 -1.30
C LEU A 126 15.08 0.13 -0.05
N LYS A 127 14.44 0.77 0.93
CA LYS A 127 15.05 1.12 2.21
C LYS A 127 13.99 0.98 3.30
N GLY A 128 14.36 0.32 4.39
CA GLY A 128 13.47 0.11 5.53
C GLY A 128 13.28 1.35 6.38
N GLY A 129 12.27 1.31 7.22
CA GLY A 129 11.96 2.37 8.15
C GLY A 129 10.62 2.17 8.84
N LEU A 130 10.38 3.00 9.84
CA LEU A 130 9.12 3.01 10.58
C LEU A 130 8.06 3.78 9.80
N ILE A 131 6.87 3.20 9.70
CA ILE A 131 5.71 3.85 9.09
C ILE A 131 4.56 3.85 10.10
N LYS A 132 3.95 5.01 10.30
CA LYS A 132 2.82 5.17 11.20
C LYS A 132 1.86 6.23 10.67
N PRO A 133 0.61 6.29 11.17
CA PRO A 133 -0.35 7.30 10.75
C PRO A 133 0.18 8.73 10.91
N ASN A 134 -0.29 9.62 10.06
CA ASN A 134 0.04 11.04 10.00
C ASN A 134 1.41 11.38 9.41
N MET A 135 2.21 10.38 9.01
CA MET A 135 3.46 10.65 8.32
C MET A 135 3.19 11.16 6.91
N VAL A 136 4.00 12.11 6.47
CA VAL A 136 3.90 12.69 5.12
C VAL A 136 4.48 11.72 4.10
N ILE A 137 3.80 11.63 2.95
CA ILE A 137 4.22 10.81 1.82
C ILE A 137 4.73 11.73 0.73
N GLU A 138 5.94 11.47 0.24
CA GLU A 138 6.54 12.18 -0.89
C GLU A 138 6.62 11.23 -2.09
N VAL A 139 6.09 11.66 -3.24
CA VAL A 139 6.18 10.91 -4.49
C VAL A 139 7.23 11.57 -5.37
N ILE A 140 8.21 10.78 -5.83
CA ILE A 140 9.32 11.24 -6.63
C ILE A 140 9.34 10.45 -7.94
N ASN A 141 9.31 11.16 -9.06
CA ASN A 141 9.28 10.55 -10.39
C ASN A 141 10.57 10.79 -11.16
N GLY A 142 10.95 9.78 -11.97
CA GLY A 142 11.99 9.90 -12.96
C GLY A 142 13.37 10.23 -12.41
N LYS A 143 14.05 11.11 -13.09
CA LYS A 143 15.46 11.44 -12.83
C LYS A 143 15.71 12.10 -11.49
N ASP A 144 14.70 12.71 -10.89
CA ASP A 144 14.85 13.49 -9.66
C ASP A 144 15.33 12.62 -8.50
N PHE A 145 14.92 11.36 -8.45
CA PHE A 145 15.37 10.44 -7.41
C PHE A 145 16.86 10.11 -7.55
N TYR A 146 17.30 9.83 -8.78
CA TYR A 146 18.68 9.41 -9.03
C TYR A 146 19.69 10.55 -9.00
N ASN A 147 19.23 11.78 -9.02
CA ASN A 147 20.07 12.97 -9.01
C ASN A 147 20.20 13.62 -7.62
N ARG A 148 19.64 13.01 -6.60
CA ARG A 148 19.67 13.53 -5.22
C ARG A 148 20.89 13.07 -4.44
#